data_fae61f2b3d284d81b9cd21dc2f0f8b16
#
_entry.id   fae61f2b3d284d81b9cd21dc2f0f8b16
#
_cell.length_a   1.000
_cell.length_b   1.000
_cell.length_c   1.000
_cell.angle_alpha   90.00
_cell.angle_beta   90.00
_cell.angle_gamma   90.00
#
_symmetry.space_group_name_H-M   'P 1'
#
loop_
_entity.id
_entity.type
_entity.pdbx_description
1 polymer ?
#
loop_
_entity_poly.entity_id
_entity_poly.type
_entity_poly.pdbx_seq_one_letter_code
_entity_poly.pdbx_strand_id
1 'polypeptide(L)'
;MTLPVLAELPAILLPLVTRSEQSFRTAVAALEDDHGFSNWTSERWAQFARVTGASEFVIEQSVRDPLMLLTLVQSGELDRPFAPGELCAQIAAAVAAAQTEDELGHVLRRQRARHQVRIIWRDLTRQADLVQTCRDLSDMADASIDQAYQWLYSRHCQQFGTPTGRRSGLPQQMVILGMGKLGAVELNLSSDIDLIFAYPEGGETVGVKRALDNQEF
;
A
#
# COMPACT_ATOMS: atom_id res chain seq x y z
N MET A 1 -4.32 -15.86 -30.26
CA MET A 1 -5.75 -16.08 -29.90
C MET A 1 -6.25 -14.76 -29.38
N THR A 2 -7.06 -14.05 -30.16
CA THR A 2 -7.57 -12.73 -29.78
C THR A 2 -8.63 -12.92 -28.68
N LEU A 3 -8.47 -12.22 -27.55
CA LEU A 3 -9.38 -12.34 -26.42
C LEU A 3 -10.80 -11.86 -26.84
N PRO A 4 -11.86 -12.65 -26.58
CA PRO A 4 -13.24 -12.26 -26.91
C PRO A 4 -13.68 -10.94 -26.28
N VAL A 5 -12.98 -10.50 -25.27
CA VAL A 5 -13.27 -9.33 -24.42
C VAL A 5 -12.83 -8.00 -25.02
N LEU A 6 -11.93 -8.01 -25.98
CA LEU A 6 -11.50 -6.77 -26.65
C LEU A 6 -12.62 -6.07 -27.41
N ALA A 7 -13.73 -6.78 -27.70
CA ALA A 7 -14.87 -6.21 -28.39
C ALA A 7 -15.68 -5.19 -27.56
N GLU A 8 -15.52 -5.17 -26.24
CA GLU A 8 -16.22 -4.22 -25.35
C GLU A 8 -15.39 -2.97 -25.03
N LEU A 9 -14.11 -2.97 -25.40
CA LEU A 9 -13.24 -1.82 -25.16
C LEU A 9 -13.29 -0.83 -26.33
N PRO A 10 -13.22 0.48 -26.06
CA PRO A 10 -13.04 1.47 -27.12
C PRO A 10 -11.82 1.14 -27.99
N ALA A 11 -11.99 1.21 -29.32
CA ALA A 11 -10.94 0.84 -30.28
C ALA A 11 -9.60 1.57 -30.03
N ILE A 12 -9.65 2.79 -29.50
CA ILE A 12 -8.47 3.60 -29.17
C ILE A 12 -7.61 2.97 -28.07
N LEU A 13 -8.18 2.15 -27.18
CA LEU A 13 -7.46 1.49 -26.08
C LEU A 13 -6.84 0.15 -26.50
N LEU A 14 -7.24 -0.44 -27.61
CA LEU A 14 -6.78 -1.76 -28.05
C LEU A 14 -5.24 -1.86 -28.17
N PRO A 15 -4.54 -0.89 -28.79
CA PRO A 15 -3.09 -0.95 -28.88
C PRO A 15 -2.40 -0.91 -27.50
N LEU A 16 -2.93 -0.11 -26.55
CA LEU A 16 -2.43 -0.01 -25.20
C LEU A 16 -2.58 -1.34 -24.46
N VAL A 17 -3.80 -1.91 -24.47
CA VAL A 17 -4.10 -3.17 -23.79
C VAL A 17 -3.28 -4.33 -24.38
N THR A 18 -3.15 -4.40 -25.69
CA THR A 18 -2.34 -5.43 -26.35
C THR A 18 -0.86 -5.34 -25.93
N ARG A 19 -0.31 -4.12 -25.86
CA ARG A 19 1.07 -3.91 -25.37
C ARG A 19 1.20 -4.31 -23.89
N SER A 20 0.23 -3.93 -23.06
CA SER A 20 0.19 -4.26 -21.64
C SER A 20 0.17 -5.77 -21.42
N GLU A 21 -0.68 -6.49 -22.16
CA GLU A 21 -0.75 -7.95 -22.12
C GLU A 21 0.59 -8.58 -22.52
N GLN A 22 1.18 -8.11 -23.61
CA GLN A 22 2.47 -8.62 -24.07
C GLN A 22 3.59 -8.39 -23.05
N SER A 23 3.67 -7.19 -22.49
CA SER A 23 4.67 -6.85 -21.47
C SER A 23 4.52 -7.71 -20.23
N PHE A 24 3.27 -7.91 -19.75
CA PHE A 24 3.00 -8.74 -18.60
C PHE A 24 3.32 -10.22 -18.87
N ARG A 25 2.90 -10.76 -20.01
CA ARG A 25 3.26 -12.14 -20.42
C ARG A 25 4.77 -12.35 -20.46
N THR A 26 5.52 -11.39 -20.97
CA THR A 26 6.99 -11.45 -21.00
C THR A 26 7.57 -11.45 -19.60
N ALA A 27 7.04 -10.62 -18.69
CA ALA A 27 7.48 -10.58 -17.29
C ALA A 27 7.16 -11.89 -16.54
N VAL A 28 5.99 -12.48 -16.76
CA VAL A 28 5.61 -13.78 -16.17
C VAL A 28 6.49 -14.91 -16.73
N ALA A 29 6.78 -14.91 -18.03
CA ALA A 29 7.64 -15.93 -18.64
C ALA A 29 9.09 -15.94 -18.11
N ALA A 30 9.52 -14.87 -17.43
CA ALA A 30 10.82 -14.79 -16.77
C ALA A 30 10.81 -15.39 -15.35
N LEU A 31 9.65 -15.77 -14.81
CA LEU A 31 9.53 -16.46 -13.53
C LEU A 31 9.83 -17.95 -13.69
N GLU A 32 10.30 -18.57 -12.61
CA GLU A 32 10.57 -20.04 -12.59
C GLU A 32 9.27 -20.86 -12.62
N ASP A 33 8.15 -20.30 -12.10
CA ASP A 33 6.82 -20.88 -12.09
C ASP A 33 5.82 -19.85 -12.64
N ASP A 34 4.82 -20.32 -13.37
CA ASP A 34 3.76 -19.46 -13.91
C ASP A 34 2.72 -19.00 -12.88
N HIS A 35 2.80 -19.54 -11.66
CA HIS A 35 1.89 -19.20 -10.56
C HIS A 35 0.40 -19.22 -10.97
N GLY A 36 0.01 -20.21 -11.78
CA GLY A 36 -1.37 -20.36 -12.24
C GLY A 36 -1.81 -19.38 -13.34
N PHE A 37 -0.88 -18.64 -13.93
CA PHE A 37 -1.16 -17.68 -15.00
C PHE A 37 -1.78 -18.34 -16.24
N SER A 38 -1.32 -19.53 -16.60
CA SER A 38 -1.87 -20.31 -17.72
C SER A 38 -3.36 -20.67 -17.53
N ASN A 39 -3.85 -20.67 -16.30
CA ASN A 39 -5.22 -20.99 -15.95
C ASN A 39 -6.15 -19.77 -15.87
N TRP A 40 -5.68 -18.59 -16.25
CA TRP A 40 -6.52 -17.39 -16.23
C TRP A 40 -7.72 -17.55 -17.15
N THR A 41 -8.89 -17.35 -16.59
CA THR A 41 -10.16 -17.42 -17.32
C THR A 41 -10.34 -16.23 -18.28
N SER A 42 -11.24 -16.36 -19.23
CA SER A 42 -11.61 -15.25 -20.12
C SER A 42 -12.10 -14.03 -19.34
N GLU A 43 -12.78 -14.25 -18.22
CA GLU A 43 -13.22 -13.16 -17.33
C GLU A 43 -12.04 -12.44 -16.67
N ARG A 44 -11.04 -13.18 -16.17
CA ARG A 44 -9.82 -12.58 -15.59
C ARG A 44 -9.06 -11.77 -16.61
N TRP A 45 -8.95 -12.26 -17.82
CA TRP A 45 -8.36 -11.50 -18.94
C TRP A 45 -9.17 -10.24 -19.28
N ALA A 46 -10.50 -10.30 -19.17
CA ALA A 46 -11.37 -9.15 -19.34
C ALA A 46 -11.11 -8.05 -18.31
N GLN A 47 -11.02 -8.46 -17.05
CA GLN A 47 -10.68 -7.56 -15.95
C GLN A 47 -9.29 -6.95 -16.16
N PHE A 48 -8.28 -7.76 -16.49
CA PHE A 48 -6.93 -7.28 -16.79
C PHE A 48 -6.94 -6.23 -17.91
N ALA A 49 -7.60 -6.51 -19.02
CA ALA A 49 -7.69 -5.59 -20.14
C ALA A 49 -8.37 -4.27 -19.77
N ARG A 50 -9.46 -4.32 -18.98
CA ARG A 50 -10.17 -3.13 -18.49
C ARG A 50 -9.26 -2.30 -17.59
N VAL A 51 -8.60 -2.94 -16.62
CA VAL A 51 -7.77 -2.25 -15.62
C VAL A 51 -6.53 -1.65 -16.26
N THR A 52 -5.82 -2.39 -17.11
CA THR A 52 -4.60 -1.90 -17.76
C THR A 52 -4.87 -0.89 -18.87
N GLY A 53 -6.07 -0.91 -19.45
CA GLY A 53 -6.54 0.14 -20.37
C GLY A 53 -6.90 1.46 -19.69
N ALA A 54 -7.13 1.44 -18.36
CA ALA A 54 -7.55 2.61 -17.59
C ALA A 54 -6.47 3.09 -16.57
N SER A 55 -5.48 2.27 -16.25
CA SER A 55 -4.46 2.58 -15.24
C SER A 55 -3.07 2.16 -15.68
N GLU A 56 -2.25 3.13 -16.05
CA GLU A 56 -0.83 2.95 -16.35
C GLU A 56 -0.09 2.44 -15.11
N PHE A 57 -0.43 2.96 -13.92
CA PHE A 57 0.16 2.51 -12.66
C PHE A 57 0.03 1.00 -12.46
N VAL A 58 -1.15 0.42 -12.72
CA VAL A 58 -1.35 -1.02 -12.51
C VAL A 58 -0.47 -1.84 -13.45
N ILE A 59 -0.38 -1.48 -14.73
CA ILE A 59 0.47 -2.24 -15.66
C ILE A 59 1.95 -2.10 -15.32
N GLU A 60 2.42 -0.91 -14.97
CA GLU A 60 3.81 -0.70 -14.55
C GLU A 60 4.18 -1.53 -13.33
N GLN A 61 3.34 -1.52 -12.28
CA GLN A 61 3.58 -2.31 -11.09
C GLN A 61 3.51 -3.82 -11.37
N SER A 62 2.56 -4.25 -12.22
CA SER A 62 2.41 -5.67 -12.59
C SER A 62 3.57 -6.19 -13.42
N VAL A 63 4.16 -5.39 -14.30
CA VAL A 63 5.34 -5.78 -15.09
C VAL A 63 6.60 -5.77 -14.22
N ARG A 64 6.71 -4.82 -13.30
CA ARG A 64 7.85 -4.69 -12.37
C ARG A 64 7.90 -5.81 -11.34
N ASP A 65 6.74 -6.22 -10.81
CA ASP A 65 6.60 -7.32 -9.84
C ASP A 65 5.41 -8.21 -10.27
N PRO A 66 5.60 -9.08 -11.29
CA PRO A 66 4.52 -9.92 -11.79
C PRO A 66 4.00 -10.90 -10.75
N LEU A 67 4.87 -11.36 -9.83
CA LEU A 67 4.50 -12.25 -8.74
C LEU A 67 3.47 -11.60 -7.79
N MET A 68 3.57 -10.29 -7.58
CA MET A 68 2.60 -9.53 -6.78
C MET A 68 1.18 -9.69 -7.36
N LEU A 69 0.98 -9.44 -8.66
CA LEU A 69 -0.35 -9.57 -9.27
C LEU A 69 -0.82 -11.03 -9.30
N LEU A 70 0.06 -11.96 -9.65
CA LEU A 70 -0.27 -13.39 -9.65
C LEU A 70 -0.71 -13.87 -8.27
N THR A 71 -0.02 -13.45 -7.20
CA THR A 71 -0.39 -13.76 -5.83
C THR A 71 -1.76 -13.18 -5.45
N LEU A 72 -2.05 -11.93 -5.84
CA LEU A 72 -3.35 -11.30 -5.63
C LEU A 72 -4.49 -12.06 -6.33
N VAL A 73 -4.23 -12.58 -7.52
CA VAL A 73 -5.19 -13.41 -8.26
C VAL A 73 -5.40 -14.75 -7.57
N GLN A 74 -4.31 -15.47 -7.23
CA GLN A 74 -4.37 -16.80 -6.62
C GLN A 74 -5.04 -16.80 -5.24
N SER A 75 -4.77 -15.76 -4.43
CA SER A 75 -5.37 -15.63 -3.10
C SER A 75 -6.84 -15.23 -3.13
N GLY A 76 -7.39 -14.86 -4.30
CA GLY A 76 -8.74 -14.33 -4.44
C GLY A 76 -8.94 -12.94 -3.83
N GLU A 77 -7.86 -12.27 -3.44
CA GLU A 77 -7.94 -10.94 -2.81
C GLU A 77 -8.51 -9.88 -3.75
N LEU A 78 -8.34 -10.03 -5.06
CA LEU A 78 -8.93 -9.11 -6.04
C LEU A 78 -10.46 -9.20 -6.09
N ASP A 79 -11.05 -10.33 -5.67
CA ASP A 79 -12.46 -10.63 -5.84
C ASP A 79 -13.29 -10.40 -4.57
N ARG A 80 -12.66 -9.95 -3.49
CA ARG A 80 -13.32 -9.68 -2.21
C ARG A 80 -12.86 -8.36 -1.58
N PRO A 81 -13.69 -7.71 -0.73
CA PRO A 81 -13.26 -6.58 0.07
C PRO A 81 -12.18 -6.99 1.08
N PHE A 82 -11.49 -6.00 1.63
CA PHE A 82 -10.65 -6.24 2.81
C PHE A 82 -11.54 -6.68 3.99
N ALA A 83 -11.09 -7.70 4.71
CA ALA A 83 -11.68 -8.01 6.00
C ALA A 83 -11.30 -6.93 7.04
N PRO A 84 -12.09 -6.74 8.09
CA PRO A 84 -11.75 -5.78 9.15
C PRO A 84 -10.34 -6.03 9.70
N GLY A 85 -9.49 -4.99 9.67
CA GLY A 85 -8.10 -5.06 10.14
C GLY A 85 -7.12 -5.82 9.23
N GLU A 86 -7.56 -6.44 8.15
CA GLU A 86 -6.70 -7.22 7.25
C GLU A 86 -5.55 -6.38 6.69
N LEU A 87 -5.86 -5.19 6.19
CA LEU A 87 -4.88 -4.30 5.58
C LEU A 87 -3.80 -3.89 6.57
N CYS A 88 -4.21 -3.47 7.77
CA CYS A 88 -3.29 -3.12 8.85
C CYS A 88 -2.42 -4.32 9.25
N ALA A 89 -3.00 -5.51 9.39
CA ALA A 89 -2.26 -6.73 9.75
C ALA A 89 -1.23 -7.13 8.68
N GLN A 90 -1.56 -7.00 7.40
CA GLN A 90 -0.64 -7.31 6.29
C GLN A 90 0.54 -6.32 6.26
N ILE A 91 0.29 -5.03 6.45
CA ILE A 91 1.36 -4.01 6.51
C ILE A 91 2.24 -4.23 7.75
N ALA A 92 1.63 -4.46 8.92
CA ALA A 92 2.35 -4.72 10.17
C ALA A 92 3.28 -5.94 10.06
N ALA A 93 2.78 -7.05 9.52
CA ALA A 93 3.56 -8.26 9.31
C ALA A 93 4.77 -8.02 8.37
N ALA A 94 4.57 -7.22 7.32
CA ALA A 94 5.64 -6.88 6.39
C ALA A 94 6.70 -5.96 7.04
N VAL A 95 6.25 -4.93 7.77
CA VAL A 95 7.12 -3.96 8.47
C VAL A 95 7.95 -4.64 9.57
N ALA A 96 7.39 -5.63 10.27
CA ALA A 96 8.10 -6.37 11.32
C ALA A 96 9.38 -7.08 10.82
N ALA A 97 9.49 -7.37 9.53
CA ALA A 97 10.68 -7.99 8.94
C ALA A 97 11.82 -7.00 8.68
N ALA A 98 11.55 -5.68 8.64
CA ALA A 98 12.54 -4.66 8.36
C ALA A 98 13.55 -4.52 9.51
N GLN A 99 14.85 -4.44 9.18
CA GLN A 99 15.93 -4.28 10.13
C GLN A 99 16.57 -2.88 10.10
N THR A 100 16.38 -2.15 9.00
CA THR A 100 16.92 -0.81 8.77
C THR A 100 15.80 0.13 8.26
N GLU A 101 16.04 1.45 8.34
CA GLU A 101 15.12 2.45 7.79
C GLU A 101 14.97 2.33 6.27
N ASP A 102 16.06 1.99 5.57
CA ASP A 102 16.00 1.76 4.13
C ASP A 102 15.11 0.56 3.80
N GLU A 103 15.23 -0.53 4.55
CA GLU A 103 14.35 -1.70 4.42
C GLU A 103 12.90 -1.36 4.74
N LEU A 104 12.65 -0.59 5.82
CA LEU A 104 11.32 -0.09 6.15
C LEU A 104 10.72 0.68 4.97
N GLY A 105 11.49 1.63 4.41
CA GLY A 105 11.07 2.40 3.25
C GLY A 105 10.76 1.53 2.02
N HIS A 106 11.57 0.49 1.77
CA HIS A 106 11.32 -0.48 0.71
C HIS A 106 10.05 -1.30 0.93
N VAL A 107 9.86 -1.81 2.15
CA VAL A 107 8.68 -2.59 2.53
C VAL A 107 7.41 -1.75 2.38
N LEU A 108 7.38 -0.54 2.91
CA LEU A 108 6.22 0.35 2.81
C LEU A 108 5.86 0.69 1.36
N ARG A 109 6.85 0.98 0.51
CA ARG A 109 6.61 1.21 -0.94
C ARG A 109 6.03 -0.02 -1.63
N ARG A 110 6.53 -1.22 -1.31
CA ARG A 110 6.03 -2.47 -1.86
C ARG A 110 4.60 -2.77 -1.40
N GLN A 111 4.31 -2.59 -0.11
CA GLN A 111 2.95 -2.76 0.44
C GLN A 111 1.98 -1.75 -0.18
N ARG A 112 2.38 -0.49 -0.29
CA ARG A 112 1.58 0.53 -0.99
C ARG A 112 1.27 0.10 -2.43
N ALA A 113 2.26 -0.31 -3.21
CA ALA A 113 2.06 -0.74 -4.59
C ALA A 113 1.06 -1.91 -4.68
N ARG A 114 1.24 -2.93 -3.84
CA ARG A 114 0.37 -4.11 -3.78
C ARG A 114 -1.09 -3.76 -3.45
N HIS A 115 -1.30 -3.00 -2.38
CA HIS A 115 -2.66 -2.65 -1.95
C HIS A 115 -3.31 -1.67 -2.91
N GLN A 116 -2.56 -0.71 -3.45
CA GLN A 116 -3.06 0.24 -4.44
C GLN A 116 -3.47 -0.46 -5.74
N VAL A 117 -2.71 -1.47 -6.21
CA VAL A 117 -3.11 -2.33 -7.34
C VAL A 117 -4.43 -3.04 -7.04
N ARG A 118 -4.57 -3.65 -5.83
CA ARG A 118 -5.81 -4.31 -5.41
C ARG A 118 -7.00 -3.35 -5.38
N ILE A 119 -6.83 -2.16 -4.80
CA ILE A 119 -7.88 -1.14 -4.69
C ILE A 119 -8.32 -0.66 -6.10
N ILE A 120 -7.35 -0.28 -6.95
CA ILE A 120 -7.63 0.15 -8.33
C ILE A 120 -8.31 -0.95 -9.13
N TRP A 121 -7.87 -2.20 -8.98
CA TRP A 121 -8.48 -3.32 -9.67
C TRP A 121 -9.96 -3.45 -9.32
N ARG A 122 -10.28 -3.45 -8.04
CA ARG A 122 -11.66 -3.59 -7.56
C ARG A 122 -12.55 -2.44 -7.97
N ASP A 123 -12.03 -1.22 -7.93
CA ASP A 123 -12.72 -0.01 -8.40
C ASP A 123 -13.04 -0.11 -9.90
N LEU A 124 -12.05 -0.34 -10.75
CA LEU A 124 -12.20 -0.38 -12.21
C LEU A 124 -13.00 -1.59 -12.69
N THR A 125 -13.03 -2.68 -11.94
CA THR A 125 -13.88 -3.85 -12.21
C THR A 125 -15.27 -3.74 -11.58
N ARG A 126 -15.59 -2.60 -10.94
CA ARG A 126 -16.87 -2.33 -10.27
C ARG A 126 -17.21 -3.31 -9.15
N GLN A 127 -16.21 -3.83 -8.47
CA GLN A 127 -16.35 -4.67 -7.28
C GLN A 127 -16.31 -3.85 -5.99
N ALA A 128 -15.95 -2.59 -6.07
CA ALA A 128 -16.02 -1.58 -5.01
C ALA A 128 -16.75 -0.35 -5.54
N ASP A 129 -17.48 0.32 -4.69
CA ASP A 129 -18.01 1.66 -4.97
C ASP A 129 -17.01 2.75 -4.55
N LEU A 130 -17.33 4.01 -4.86
CA LEU A 130 -16.46 5.14 -4.55
C LEU A 130 -16.18 5.27 -3.05
N VAL A 131 -17.19 5.03 -2.21
CA VAL A 131 -17.04 5.14 -0.74
C VAL A 131 -16.07 4.09 -0.23
N GLN A 132 -16.19 2.84 -0.72
CA GLN A 132 -15.28 1.76 -0.37
C GLN A 132 -13.86 2.04 -0.87
N THR A 133 -13.72 2.53 -2.11
CA THR A 133 -12.42 2.87 -2.69
C THR A 133 -11.70 3.95 -1.88
N CYS A 134 -12.39 5.04 -1.53
CA CYS A 134 -11.82 6.11 -0.71
C CYS A 134 -11.46 5.63 0.71
N ARG A 135 -12.30 4.78 1.30
CA ARG A 135 -12.01 4.18 2.62
C ARG A 135 -10.79 3.28 2.57
N ASP A 136 -10.71 2.35 1.61
CA ASP A 136 -9.58 1.44 1.46
C ASP A 136 -8.26 2.21 1.26
N LEU A 137 -8.28 3.32 0.51
CA LEU A 137 -7.12 4.20 0.33
C LEU A 137 -6.72 4.91 1.63
N SER A 138 -7.69 5.41 2.38
CA SER A 138 -7.46 6.08 3.66
C SER A 138 -6.93 5.10 4.71
N ASP A 139 -7.54 3.91 4.82
CA ASP A 139 -7.09 2.85 5.72
C ASP A 139 -5.66 2.37 5.38
N MET A 140 -5.30 2.32 4.09
CA MET A 140 -3.95 2.00 3.65
C MET A 140 -2.94 3.08 4.09
N ALA A 141 -3.31 4.34 3.97
CA ALA A 141 -2.47 5.45 4.40
C ALA A 141 -2.28 5.44 5.91
N ASP A 142 -3.37 5.34 6.67
CA ASP A 142 -3.36 5.29 8.13
C ASP A 142 -2.50 4.12 8.65
N ALA A 143 -2.72 2.92 8.11
CA ALA A 143 -1.93 1.75 8.49
C ALA A 143 -0.43 1.91 8.17
N SER A 144 -0.11 2.53 7.02
CA SER A 144 1.28 2.76 6.63
C SER A 144 1.97 3.77 7.56
N ILE A 145 1.27 4.86 7.91
CA ILE A 145 1.77 5.90 8.82
C ILE A 145 1.96 5.32 10.22
N ASP A 146 0.94 4.62 10.75
CA ASP A 146 1.00 4.04 12.09
C ASP A 146 2.14 3.02 12.21
N GLN A 147 2.24 2.07 11.27
CA GLN A 147 3.28 1.04 11.33
C GLN A 147 4.70 1.62 11.12
N ALA A 148 4.85 2.63 10.27
CA ALA A 148 6.12 3.35 10.14
C ALA A 148 6.51 4.03 11.45
N TYR A 149 5.55 4.75 12.07
CA TYR A 149 5.76 5.44 13.33
C TYR A 149 6.12 4.47 14.47
N GLN A 150 5.37 3.39 14.66
CA GLN A 150 5.62 2.41 15.71
C GLN A 150 7.00 1.76 15.59
N TRP A 151 7.40 1.44 14.37
CA TRP A 151 8.71 0.87 14.08
C TRP A 151 9.84 1.86 14.43
N LEU A 152 9.74 3.11 13.95
CA LEU A 152 10.73 4.17 14.23
C LEU A 152 10.79 4.48 15.73
N TYR A 153 9.63 4.71 16.36
CA TYR A 153 9.54 4.99 17.79
C TYR A 153 10.22 3.91 18.64
N SER A 154 9.93 2.65 18.36
CA SER A 154 10.54 1.53 19.08
C SER A 154 12.06 1.52 18.97
N ARG A 155 12.60 1.74 17.78
CA ARG A 155 14.07 1.77 17.55
C ARG A 155 14.73 2.99 18.16
N HIS A 156 14.11 4.16 18.04
CA HIS A 156 14.61 5.37 18.66
C HIS A 156 14.60 5.26 20.17
N CYS A 157 13.57 4.68 20.80
CA CYS A 157 13.57 4.40 22.21
C CYS A 157 14.73 3.48 22.65
N GLN A 158 15.07 2.46 21.86
CA GLN A 158 16.19 1.58 22.14
C GLN A 158 17.54 2.31 22.06
N GLN A 159 17.68 3.24 21.12
CA GLN A 159 18.93 3.96 20.87
C GLN A 159 19.10 5.19 21.76
N PHE A 160 18.04 5.96 21.95
CA PHE A 160 18.09 7.29 22.56
C PHE A 160 17.34 7.39 23.89
N GLY A 161 16.72 6.30 24.35
CA GLY A 161 15.87 6.28 25.54
C GLY A 161 14.42 6.69 25.23
N THR A 162 13.55 6.55 26.23
CA THR A 162 12.13 6.83 26.09
C THR A 162 11.86 8.30 26.31
N PRO A 163 11.25 9.03 25.35
CA PRO A 163 10.85 10.41 25.55
C PRO A 163 9.84 10.51 26.68
N THR A 164 10.10 11.40 27.63
CA THR A 164 9.33 11.52 28.87
C THR A 164 8.94 12.96 29.11
N GLY A 165 7.70 13.17 29.49
CA GLY A 165 7.16 14.51 29.74
C GLY A 165 7.76 15.14 30.98
N ARG A 166 8.15 16.43 30.88
CA ARG A 166 8.81 17.15 32.00
C ARG A 166 7.87 17.34 33.21
N ARG A 167 6.57 17.49 32.98
CA ARG A 167 5.60 17.72 34.04
C ARG A 167 4.92 16.42 34.48
N SER A 168 4.54 15.58 33.53
CA SER A 168 3.83 14.34 33.80
C SER A 168 4.76 13.21 34.30
N GLY A 169 6.03 13.22 33.92
CA GLY A 169 6.94 12.10 34.13
C GLY A 169 6.55 10.83 33.33
N LEU A 170 5.57 10.93 32.43
CA LEU A 170 5.07 9.79 31.67
C LEU A 170 5.74 9.70 30.30
N PRO A 171 5.90 8.47 29.75
CA PRO A 171 6.33 8.27 28.37
C PRO A 171 5.45 9.08 27.41
N GLN A 172 6.10 9.72 26.44
CA GLN A 172 5.44 10.52 25.42
C GLN A 172 5.46 9.80 24.09
N GLN A 173 4.34 9.85 23.40
CA GLN A 173 4.23 9.44 22.00
C GLN A 173 3.72 10.61 21.17
N MET A 174 4.17 10.67 19.94
CA MET A 174 3.68 11.66 18.97
C MET A 174 2.29 11.28 18.50
N VAL A 175 1.43 12.26 18.35
CA VAL A 175 0.12 12.15 17.69
C VAL A 175 0.30 12.63 16.26
N ILE A 176 -0.16 11.84 15.30
CA ILE A 176 -0.13 12.17 13.88
C ILE A 176 -1.58 12.41 13.43
N LEU A 177 -1.86 13.61 12.96
CA LEU A 177 -3.18 14.01 12.49
C LEU A 177 -3.17 14.05 10.95
N GLY A 178 -3.98 13.20 10.33
CA GLY A 178 -4.28 13.28 8.90
C GLY A 178 -5.16 14.49 8.61
N MET A 179 -4.75 15.32 7.65
CA MET A 179 -5.47 16.52 7.25
C MET A 179 -6.27 16.28 5.96
N GLY A 180 -7.15 17.22 5.64
CA GLY A 180 -7.86 17.26 4.37
C GLY A 180 -8.63 15.96 4.08
N LYS A 181 -8.40 15.39 2.90
CA LYS A 181 -9.10 14.16 2.45
C LYS A 181 -8.78 12.93 3.29
N LEU A 182 -7.54 12.82 3.81
CA LEU A 182 -7.19 11.72 4.71
C LEU A 182 -8.00 11.82 6.01
N GLY A 183 -8.02 13.01 6.64
CA GLY A 183 -8.79 13.23 7.88
C GLY A 183 -10.31 13.07 7.70
N ALA A 184 -10.82 13.24 6.49
CA ALA A 184 -12.23 13.03 6.15
C ALA A 184 -12.53 11.57 5.71
N VAL A 185 -11.53 10.71 5.62
CA VAL A 185 -11.66 9.33 5.06
C VAL A 185 -12.13 9.36 3.59
N GLU A 186 -11.69 10.36 2.84
CA GLU A 186 -12.06 10.61 1.43
C GLU A 186 -10.80 10.66 0.53
N LEU A 187 -9.73 9.94 0.91
CA LEU A 187 -8.50 9.92 0.12
C LEU A 187 -8.78 9.32 -1.26
N ASN A 188 -8.28 9.96 -2.32
CA ASN A 188 -8.34 9.42 -3.67
C ASN A 188 -6.95 8.99 -4.18
N LEU A 189 -6.91 8.31 -5.33
CA LEU A 189 -5.69 7.70 -5.90
C LEU A 189 -4.55 8.69 -6.16
N SER A 190 -4.87 9.95 -6.44
CA SER A 190 -3.90 11.00 -6.80
C SER A 190 -3.69 12.05 -5.70
N SER A 191 -4.26 11.84 -4.51
CA SER A 191 -4.11 12.79 -3.41
C SER A 191 -2.76 12.67 -2.74
N ASP A 192 -2.16 13.83 -2.47
CA ASP A 192 -1.11 13.98 -1.49
C ASP A 192 -1.71 13.90 -0.07
N ILE A 193 -0.88 13.62 0.90
CA ILE A 193 -1.26 13.48 2.31
C ILE A 193 -0.57 14.60 3.10
N ASP A 194 -1.36 15.44 3.73
CA ASP A 194 -0.87 16.44 4.66
C ASP A 194 -1.01 15.93 6.10
N LEU A 195 0.08 15.99 6.87
CA LEU A 195 0.14 15.51 8.23
C LEU A 195 0.56 16.62 9.18
N ILE A 196 -0.06 16.65 10.36
CA ILE A 196 0.38 17.45 11.50
C ILE A 196 0.92 16.51 12.57
N PHE A 197 2.13 16.79 13.04
CA PHE A 197 2.78 16.07 14.11
C PHE A 197 2.70 16.88 15.39
N ALA A 198 2.23 16.26 16.47
CA ALA A 198 2.11 16.90 17.77
C ALA A 198 2.54 15.94 18.87
N TYR A 199 3.12 16.47 19.94
CA TYR A 199 3.41 15.71 21.15
C TYR A 199 2.84 16.46 22.38
N PRO A 200 2.44 15.73 23.44
CA PRO A 200 1.65 16.31 24.53
C PRO A 200 2.38 17.36 25.34
N GLU A 201 3.68 17.20 25.56
CA GLU A 201 4.51 18.17 26.31
C GLU A 201 5.98 18.02 26.01
N GLY A 202 6.75 19.09 26.24
CA GLY A 202 8.20 19.05 26.17
C GLY A 202 8.83 18.23 27.30
N GLY A 203 10.01 17.67 27.04
CA GLY A 203 10.73 16.85 28.01
C GLY A 203 12.02 16.32 27.42
N GLU A 204 12.55 15.27 28.00
CA GLU A 204 13.81 14.64 27.60
C GLU A 204 13.66 13.12 27.63
N THR A 205 14.50 12.44 26.86
CA THR A 205 14.56 10.96 26.90
C THR A 205 15.19 10.49 28.20
N VAL A 206 14.68 9.35 28.71
CA VAL A 206 15.23 8.67 29.90
C VAL A 206 15.66 7.24 29.53
N GLY A 207 16.60 6.68 30.31
CA GLY A 207 17.03 5.29 30.16
C GLY A 207 18.35 5.12 29.39
N VAL A 208 18.99 6.20 28.95
CA VAL A 208 20.31 6.20 28.27
C VAL A 208 21.27 7.21 28.89
N LYS A 209 22.57 7.12 28.52
CA LYS A 209 23.60 8.00 29.11
C LYS A 209 23.52 9.46 28.66
N ARG A 210 22.98 9.71 27.43
CA ARG A 210 22.81 11.05 26.87
C ARG A 210 21.32 11.23 26.56
N ALA A 211 20.67 12.08 27.34
CA ALA A 211 19.30 12.47 27.07
C ALA A 211 19.23 13.34 25.79
N LEU A 212 18.18 13.15 25.02
CA LEU A 212 17.78 14.03 23.93
C LEU A 212 16.55 14.84 24.37
N ASP A 213 16.44 16.08 23.88
CA ASP A 213 15.20 16.83 23.95
C ASP A 213 14.11 16.13 23.11
N ASN A 214 12.85 16.23 23.53
CA ASN A 214 11.72 15.62 22.79
C ASN A 214 11.55 16.18 21.36
N GLN A 215 12.19 17.32 21.03
CA GLN A 215 12.23 17.83 19.66
C GLN A 215 13.35 17.19 18.82
N GLU A 216 14.41 16.70 19.48
CA GLU A 216 15.53 16.03 18.81
C GLU A 216 15.25 14.53 18.61
N PHE A 217 14.35 13.97 19.43
CA PHE A 217 13.95 12.56 19.35
C PHE A 217 13.11 12.28 18.11
#